data_50362c4cd28e418651347af4cac78987
#
_entry.id   50362c4cd28e418651347af4cac78987
#
_cell.length_a   1.000
_cell.length_b   1.000
_cell.length_c   1.000
_cell.angle_alpha   90.00
_cell.angle_beta   90.00
_cell.angle_gamma   90.00
#
_symmetry.space_group_name_H-M   'P 1'
#
loop_
_entity.id
_entity.type
_entity.pdbx_description
1 polymer ?
#
loop_
_entity_poly.entity_id
_entity_poly.type
_entity_poly.pdbx_seq_one_letter_code
_entity_poly.pdbx_strand_id
1 'polypeptide(L)'
;MTTIFDAFKLEGRVAVVTGGAGLLGREFSRTLAEAGAAVVVADIQAGAAEAVAADLTAQGYLALGVRLDVTDPALVQAMVETTLARFGRLDILVNSAALDPKFDPEALARGIVPGRFEDFPLDLWNQALAVNLTGVFLVTQACVQPMLAQGKGSIINICSTYGLNGPDQRIYVRADGQRVGYKPVYYTVTKAGVLGFTKYLAAYYAGTQIRVNA
;
A
#
# COMPACT_ATOMS: atom_id res chain seq x y z
N MET A 1 31.17 2.66 18.51
CA MET A 1 31.19 2.04 17.15
C MET A 1 29.77 1.85 16.72
N THR A 2 29.39 2.37 15.57
CA THR A 2 28.05 2.15 14.99
C THR A 2 27.99 0.72 14.46
N THR A 3 27.04 -0.05 14.91
CA THR A 3 26.83 -1.44 14.42
C THR A 3 26.02 -1.42 13.11
N ILE A 4 26.01 -2.53 12.37
CA ILE A 4 25.16 -2.67 11.19
C ILE A 4 23.66 -2.50 11.54
N PHE A 5 23.25 -2.92 12.73
CA PHE A 5 21.87 -2.78 13.20
C PHE A 5 21.46 -1.31 13.42
N ASP A 6 22.41 -0.43 13.74
CA ASP A 6 22.13 1.00 13.89
C ASP A 6 21.73 1.64 12.55
N ALA A 7 22.15 1.06 11.43
CA ALA A 7 21.75 1.52 10.09
C ALA A 7 20.27 1.27 9.76
N PHE A 8 19.62 0.35 10.47
CA PHE A 8 18.19 0.02 10.30
C PHE A 8 17.29 0.73 11.31
N LYS A 9 17.85 1.47 12.26
CA LYS A 9 17.06 2.23 13.24
C LYS A 9 16.34 3.41 12.59
N LEU A 10 15.08 3.55 12.95
CA LEU A 10 14.17 4.60 12.44
C LEU A 10 13.72 5.57 13.54
N GLU A 11 14.46 5.67 14.64
CA GLU A 11 14.14 6.58 15.74
C GLU A 11 13.98 8.01 15.23
N GLY A 12 12.91 8.69 15.68
CA GLY A 12 12.56 10.04 15.24
C GLY A 12 12.07 10.14 13.80
N ARG A 13 11.76 9.01 13.12
CA ARG A 13 11.09 8.98 11.82
C ARG A 13 9.60 8.73 11.99
N VAL A 14 8.84 9.20 11.02
CA VAL A 14 7.39 8.97 10.94
C VAL A 14 7.06 8.27 9.63
N ALA A 15 6.36 7.15 9.73
CA ALA A 15 5.93 6.34 8.60
C ALA A 15 4.41 6.35 8.47
N VAL A 16 3.92 6.48 7.24
CA VAL A 16 2.52 6.24 6.87
C VAL A 16 2.44 4.93 6.09
N VAL A 17 1.53 4.04 6.49
CA VAL A 17 1.25 2.78 5.80
C VAL A 17 -0.20 2.77 5.35
N THR A 18 -0.47 2.84 4.04
CA THR A 18 -1.84 2.72 3.50
C THR A 18 -2.24 1.26 3.39
N GLY A 19 -3.53 0.95 3.62
CA GLY A 19 -3.97 -0.43 3.79
C GLY A 19 -3.32 -1.09 5.01
N GLY A 20 -3.01 -0.26 6.02
CA GLY A 20 -2.22 -0.63 7.19
C GLY A 20 -2.87 -1.65 8.11
N ALA A 21 -4.18 -1.85 8.01
CA ALA A 21 -4.92 -2.88 8.72
C ALA A 21 -5.05 -4.19 7.94
N GLY A 22 -4.60 -4.24 6.67
CA GLY A 22 -4.56 -5.45 5.86
C GLY A 22 -3.44 -6.42 6.27
N LEU A 23 -3.42 -7.60 5.62
CA LEU A 23 -2.47 -8.68 5.95
C LEU A 23 -1.00 -8.20 5.90
N LEU A 24 -0.57 -7.60 4.80
CA LEU A 24 0.80 -7.08 4.65
C LEU A 24 1.00 -5.76 5.40
N GLY A 25 -0.01 -4.88 5.39
CA GLY A 25 0.05 -3.57 6.03
C GLY A 25 0.32 -3.64 7.53
N ARG A 26 -0.27 -4.60 8.23
CA ARG A 26 -0.01 -4.87 9.66
C ARG A 26 1.45 -5.22 9.91
N GLU A 27 2.03 -6.09 9.08
CA GLU A 27 3.43 -6.49 9.21
C GLU A 27 4.38 -5.34 8.89
N PHE A 28 4.08 -4.53 7.88
CA PHE A 28 4.86 -3.31 7.60
C PHE A 28 4.77 -2.32 8.75
N SER A 29 3.58 -2.09 9.29
CA SER A 29 3.37 -1.19 10.43
C SER A 29 4.14 -1.67 11.66
N ARG A 30 4.05 -2.96 11.98
CA ARG A 30 4.78 -3.56 13.10
C ARG A 30 6.29 -3.43 12.92
N THR A 31 6.82 -3.85 11.77
CA THR A 31 8.26 -3.83 11.51
C THR A 31 8.85 -2.43 11.57
N LEU A 32 8.13 -1.43 11.04
CA LEU A 32 8.56 -0.03 11.11
C LEU A 32 8.54 0.50 12.55
N ALA A 33 7.54 0.11 13.34
CA ALA A 33 7.45 0.48 14.76
C ALA A 33 8.57 -0.18 15.58
N GLU A 34 8.84 -1.47 15.38
CA GLU A 34 9.95 -2.21 16.00
C GLU A 34 11.32 -1.59 15.65
N ALA A 35 11.46 -1.04 14.44
CA ALA A 35 12.66 -0.30 14.05
C ALA A 35 12.76 1.11 14.67
N GLY A 36 11.75 1.56 15.42
CA GLY A 36 11.74 2.83 16.15
C GLY A 36 10.99 3.98 15.47
N ALA A 37 10.30 3.75 14.36
CA ALA A 37 9.46 4.78 13.73
C ALA A 37 8.15 4.99 14.50
N ALA A 38 7.63 6.22 14.52
CA ALA A 38 6.22 6.45 14.76
C ALA A 38 5.42 6.06 13.51
N VAL A 39 4.32 5.32 13.67
CA VAL A 39 3.59 4.75 12.55
C VAL A 39 2.16 5.24 12.49
N VAL A 40 1.76 5.76 11.34
CA VAL A 40 0.36 6.05 11.00
C VAL A 40 -0.19 4.87 10.21
N VAL A 41 -1.09 4.12 10.83
CA VAL A 41 -1.83 3.01 10.23
C VAL A 41 -3.05 3.59 9.53
N ALA A 42 -2.99 3.74 8.21
CA ALA A 42 -4.06 4.34 7.42
C ALA A 42 -4.84 3.27 6.67
N ASP A 43 -6.16 3.18 6.90
CA ASP A 43 -7.00 2.17 6.26
C ASP A 43 -8.42 2.70 6.04
N ILE A 44 -9.12 2.15 5.04
CA ILE A 44 -10.52 2.50 4.75
C ILE A 44 -11.43 2.09 5.93
N GLN A 45 -11.07 1.04 6.65
CA GLN A 45 -11.75 0.56 7.84
C GLN A 45 -11.16 1.23 9.09
N ALA A 46 -11.75 2.36 9.50
CA ALA A 46 -11.27 3.16 10.64
C ALA A 46 -11.01 2.33 11.91
N GLY A 47 -12.00 1.53 12.34
CA GLY A 47 -11.86 0.70 13.54
C GLY A 47 -10.74 -0.35 13.44
N ALA A 48 -10.47 -0.88 12.24
CA ALA A 48 -9.35 -1.81 12.04
C ALA A 48 -8.00 -1.09 12.12
N ALA A 49 -7.89 0.11 11.57
CA ALA A 49 -6.70 0.95 11.68
C ALA A 49 -6.40 1.34 13.14
N GLU A 50 -7.44 1.75 13.87
CA GLU A 50 -7.37 2.09 15.30
C GLU A 50 -6.94 0.88 16.15
N ALA A 51 -7.49 -0.31 15.88
CA ALA A 51 -7.13 -1.54 16.59
C ALA A 51 -5.65 -1.90 16.40
N VAL A 52 -5.14 -1.83 15.18
CA VAL A 52 -3.71 -2.08 14.91
C VAL A 52 -2.83 -1.05 15.61
N ALA A 53 -3.19 0.22 15.57
CA ALA A 53 -2.44 1.28 16.26
C ALA A 53 -2.48 1.11 17.79
N ALA A 54 -3.61 0.69 18.35
CA ALA A 54 -3.74 0.39 19.78
C ALA A 54 -2.86 -0.79 20.20
N ASP A 55 -2.83 -1.86 19.41
CA ASP A 55 -1.96 -3.03 19.65
C ASP A 55 -0.47 -2.64 19.65
N LEU A 56 -0.05 -1.80 18.72
CA LEU A 56 1.33 -1.27 18.66
C LEU A 56 1.62 -0.37 19.88
N THR A 57 0.67 0.47 20.27
CA THR A 57 0.82 1.36 21.43
C THR A 57 0.91 0.58 22.74
N ALA A 58 0.13 -0.50 22.88
CA ALA A 58 0.18 -1.38 24.04
C ALA A 58 1.55 -2.10 24.19
N GLN A 59 2.27 -2.26 23.09
CA GLN A 59 3.65 -2.78 23.06
C GLN A 59 4.71 -1.69 23.30
N GLY A 60 4.32 -0.44 23.52
CA GLY A 60 5.22 0.69 23.81
C GLY A 60 5.67 1.47 22.58
N TYR A 61 5.14 1.20 21.39
CA TYR A 61 5.47 1.93 20.18
C TYR A 61 4.59 3.17 19.99
N LEU A 62 5.05 4.12 19.18
CA LEU A 62 4.27 5.29 18.80
C LEU A 62 3.44 4.94 17.56
N ALA A 63 2.13 4.89 17.70
CA ALA A 63 1.24 4.60 16.57
C ALA A 63 -0.03 5.46 16.61
N LEU A 64 -0.65 5.62 15.43
CA LEU A 64 -1.91 6.33 15.22
C LEU A 64 -2.72 5.65 14.13
N GLY A 65 -3.97 5.28 14.42
CA GLY A 65 -4.93 4.79 13.42
C GLY A 65 -5.65 5.96 12.74
N VAL A 66 -5.74 5.94 11.42
CA VAL A 66 -6.41 6.97 10.62
C VAL A 66 -7.30 6.34 9.57
N ARG A 67 -8.55 6.81 9.45
CA ARG A 67 -9.40 6.43 8.32
C ARG A 67 -8.87 7.05 7.04
N LEU A 68 -8.67 6.24 6.01
CA LEU A 68 -8.21 6.68 4.70
C LEU A 68 -8.89 5.88 3.58
N ASP A 69 -9.68 6.55 2.75
CA ASP A 69 -9.96 6.09 1.39
C ASP A 69 -8.93 6.75 0.47
N VAL A 70 -8.06 5.96 -0.14
CA VAL A 70 -6.99 6.46 -1.03
C VAL A 70 -7.53 7.11 -2.31
N THR A 71 -8.81 6.90 -2.62
CA THR A 71 -9.50 7.50 -3.79
C THR A 71 -10.12 8.86 -3.48
N ASP A 72 -10.16 9.26 -2.20
CA ASP A 72 -10.71 10.54 -1.74
C ASP A 72 -9.59 11.54 -1.44
N PRO A 73 -9.38 12.58 -2.28
CA PRO A 73 -8.34 13.57 -2.06
C PRO A 73 -8.46 14.32 -0.72
N ALA A 74 -9.69 14.52 -0.21
CA ALA A 74 -9.90 15.21 1.05
C ALA A 74 -9.43 14.34 2.24
N LEU A 75 -9.74 13.05 2.23
CA LEU A 75 -9.24 12.11 3.24
C LEU A 75 -7.73 11.93 3.16
N VAL A 76 -7.16 11.92 1.96
CA VAL A 76 -5.71 11.87 1.76
C VAL A 76 -5.03 13.10 2.38
N GLN A 77 -5.56 14.29 2.13
CA GLN A 77 -5.03 15.53 2.70
C GLN A 77 -5.17 15.55 4.23
N ALA A 78 -6.34 15.18 4.75
CA ALA A 78 -6.60 15.10 6.19
C ALA A 78 -5.66 14.12 6.92
N MET A 79 -5.32 13.00 6.30
CA MET A 79 -4.35 12.03 6.83
C MET A 79 -2.95 12.66 6.96
N VAL A 80 -2.49 13.41 5.94
CA VAL A 80 -1.19 14.11 6.00
C VAL A 80 -1.21 15.17 7.10
N GLU A 81 -2.25 16.00 7.18
CA GLU A 81 -2.41 17.02 8.20
C GLU A 81 -2.42 16.43 9.61
N THR A 82 -3.17 15.36 9.83
CA THR A 82 -3.22 14.62 11.09
C THR A 82 -1.84 14.06 11.47
N THR A 83 -1.12 13.52 10.50
CA THR A 83 0.25 13.02 10.69
C THR A 83 1.19 14.13 11.14
N LEU A 84 1.17 15.26 10.45
CA LEU A 84 2.00 16.42 10.77
C LEU A 84 1.62 17.07 12.13
N ALA A 85 0.33 17.20 12.41
CA ALA A 85 -0.14 17.72 13.70
C ALA A 85 0.29 16.84 14.87
N ARG A 86 0.29 15.51 14.70
CA ARG A 86 0.62 14.55 15.78
C ARG A 86 2.12 14.36 15.98
N PHE A 87 2.90 14.32 14.88
CA PHE A 87 4.31 13.91 14.92
C PHE A 87 5.28 14.97 14.37
N GLY A 88 4.79 16.06 13.78
CA GLY A 88 5.59 17.17 13.26
C GLY A 88 6.33 16.88 11.95
N ARG A 89 6.25 15.66 11.40
CA ARG A 89 7.00 15.23 10.22
C ARG A 89 6.38 14.04 9.52
N LEU A 90 6.83 13.75 8.29
CA LEU A 90 6.52 12.54 7.54
C LEU A 90 7.77 12.14 6.74
N ASP A 91 8.37 10.99 7.04
CA ASP A 91 9.64 10.54 6.45
C ASP A 91 9.47 9.37 5.48
N ILE A 92 8.51 8.49 5.75
CA ILE A 92 8.34 7.23 5.06
C ILE A 92 6.88 7.08 4.64
N LEU A 93 6.66 6.72 3.38
CA LEU A 93 5.36 6.30 2.86
C LEU A 93 5.46 4.87 2.34
N VAL A 94 4.56 4.00 2.81
CA VAL A 94 4.36 2.67 2.22
C VAL A 94 2.97 2.63 1.59
N ASN A 95 2.92 2.65 0.27
CA ASN A 95 1.69 2.48 -0.51
C ASN A 95 1.38 0.98 -0.62
N SER A 96 0.56 0.47 0.33
CA SER A 96 0.17 -0.94 0.40
C SER A 96 -1.35 -1.15 0.20
N ALA A 97 -2.16 -0.10 0.21
CA ALA A 97 -3.58 -0.21 -0.10
C ALA A 97 -3.78 -0.72 -1.53
N ALA A 98 -4.57 -1.77 -1.68
CA ALA A 98 -4.92 -2.33 -2.98
C ALA A 98 -6.19 -3.17 -2.92
N LEU A 99 -6.93 -3.20 -4.01
CA LEU A 99 -7.92 -4.22 -4.28
C LEU A 99 -7.21 -5.44 -4.87
N ASP A 100 -7.31 -6.57 -4.16
CA ASP A 100 -6.90 -7.88 -4.66
C ASP A 100 -8.07 -8.83 -4.43
N PRO A 101 -8.62 -9.47 -5.47
CA PRO A 101 -9.79 -10.31 -5.33
C PRO A 101 -9.47 -11.51 -4.44
N LYS A 102 -10.32 -11.71 -3.44
CA LYS A 102 -10.27 -12.91 -2.62
C LYS A 102 -10.91 -14.07 -3.38
N PHE A 103 -10.44 -15.27 -3.11
CA PHE A 103 -11.11 -16.48 -3.55
C PHE A 103 -12.52 -16.53 -2.92
N ASP A 104 -13.53 -16.70 -3.79
CA ASP A 104 -14.95 -16.83 -3.38
C ASP A 104 -15.43 -18.27 -3.62
N PRO A 105 -15.42 -19.11 -2.56
CA PRO A 105 -15.86 -20.50 -2.66
C PRO A 105 -17.36 -20.63 -2.97
N GLU A 106 -18.20 -19.66 -2.58
CA GLU A 106 -19.63 -19.69 -2.85
C GLU A 106 -19.94 -19.38 -4.32
N ALA A 107 -19.24 -18.42 -4.91
CA ALA A 107 -19.34 -18.17 -6.35
C ALA A 107 -18.94 -19.40 -7.15
N LEU A 108 -17.82 -20.05 -6.76
CA LEU A 108 -17.38 -21.28 -7.42
C LEU A 108 -18.39 -22.41 -7.29
N ALA A 109 -19.00 -22.59 -6.13
CA ALA A 109 -20.05 -23.61 -5.91
C ALA A 109 -21.28 -23.39 -6.80
N ARG A 110 -21.55 -22.12 -7.20
CA ARG A 110 -22.60 -21.75 -8.17
C ARG A 110 -22.15 -21.86 -9.63
N GLY A 111 -20.94 -22.37 -9.88
CA GLY A 111 -20.36 -22.47 -11.23
C GLY A 111 -19.85 -21.15 -11.81
N ILE A 112 -19.70 -20.13 -10.98
CA ILE A 112 -19.16 -18.83 -11.38
C ILE A 112 -17.64 -18.88 -11.24
N VAL A 113 -16.92 -18.75 -12.36
CA VAL A 113 -15.45 -18.67 -12.38
C VAL A 113 -15.05 -17.20 -12.51
N PRO A 114 -14.61 -16.55 -11.41
CA PRO A 114 -14.37 -15.11 -11.42
C PRO A 114 -13.10 -14.73 -12.18
N GLY A 115 -13.07 -13.49 -12.68
CA GLY A 115 -11.87 -12.88 -13.26
C GLY A 115 -11.61 -13.18 -14.73
N ARG A 116 -12.54 -13.79 -15.42
CA ARG A 116 -12.48 -14.06 -16.86
C ARG A 116 -12.37 -12.74 -17.63
N PHE A 117 -11.48 -12.67 -18.63
CA PHE A 117 -11.21 -11.42 -19.34
C PHE A 117 -12.36 -10.98 -20.24
N GLU A 118 -12.96 -11.93 -20.96
CA GLU A 118 -13.92 -11.65 -22.03
C GLU A 118 -15.23 -10.99 -21.52
N ASP A 119 -15.55 -11.18 -20.26
CA ASP A 119 -16.76 -10.67 -19.61
C ASP A 119 -16.43 -9.88 -18.32
N PHE A 120 -15.18 -9.39 -18.20
CA PHE A 120 -14.75 -8.68 -17.00
C PHE A 120 -15.48 -7.33 -16.86
N PRO A 121 -16.19 -7.06 -15.74
CA PRO A 121 -17.01 -5.86 -15.59
C PRO A 121 -16.18 -4.57 -15.60
N LEU A 122 -16.64 -3.56 -16.35
CA LEU A 122 -15.95 -2.27 -16.48
C LEU A 122 -15.93 -1.48 -15.16
N ASP A 123 -16.95 -1.59 -14.34
CA ASP A 123 -17.03 -0.95 -13.03
C ASP A 123 -15.96 -1.49 -12.06
N LEU A 124 -15.76 -2.81 -12.03
CA LEU A 124 -14.67 -3.42 -11.25
C LEU A 124 -13.29 -3.05 -11.77
N TRP A 125 -13.13 -2.94 -13.09
CA TRP A 125 -11.91 -2.42 -13.69
C TRP A 125 -11.64 -0.98 -13.24
N ASN A 126 -12.62 -0.09 -13.35
CA ASN A 126 -12.50 1.31 -12.96
C ASN A 126 -12.22 1.45 -11.46
N GLN A 127 -12.90 0.68 -10.62
CA GLN A 127 -12.66 0.66 -9.19
C GLN A 127 -11.22 0.23 -8.85
N ALA A 128 -10.73 -0.80 -9.53
CA ALA A 128 -9.36 -1.26 -9.31
C ALA A 128 -8.31 -0.24 -9.78
N LEU A 129 -8.52 0.44 -10.90
CA LEU A 129 -7.66 1.55 -11.34
C LEU A 129 -7.68 2.69 -10.33
N ALA A 130 -8.86 3.07 -9.84
CA ALA A 130 -9.01 4.13 -8.86
C ALA A 130 -8.21 3.84 -7.57
N VAL A 131 -8.32 2.63 -7.02
CA VAL A 131 -7.62 2.27 -5.77
C VAL A 131 -6.14 1.97 -6.02
N ASN A 132 -5.83 1.06 -6.95
CA ASN A 132 -4.49 0.47 -7.06
C ASN A 132 -3.49 1.36 -7.81
N LEU A 133 -3.97 2.36 -8.56
CA LEU A 133 -3.12 3.24 -9.35
C LEU A 133 -3.34 4.72 -9.03
N THR A 134 -4.58 5.22 -9.19
CA THR A 134 -4.87 6.63 -8.89
C THR A 134 -4.70 6.93 -7.40
N GLY A 135 -5.11 6.03 -6.51
CA GLY A 135 -4.90 6.17 -5.06
C GLY A 135 -3.42 6.25 -4.68
N VAL A 136 -2.56 5.41 -5.29
CA VAL A 136 -1.10 5.50 -5.09
C VAL A 136 -0.55 6.86 -5.52
N PHE A 137 -1.03 7.39 -6.66
CA PHE A 137 -0.66 8.72 -7.13
C PHE A 137 -1.10 9.81 -6.13
N LEU A 138 -2.37 9.85 -5.72
CA LEU A 138 -2.92 10.87 -4.81
C LEU A 138 -2.19 10.89 -3.47
N VAL A 139 -2.03 9.72 -2.84
CA VAL A 139 -1.35 9.60 -1.55
C VAL A 139 0.12 10.04 -1.67
N THR A 140 0.80 9.60 -2.73
CA THR A 140 2.20 9.99 -2.96
C THR A 140 2.34 11.48 -3.18
N GLN A 141 1.44 12.10 -3.97
CA GLN A 141 1.45 13.52 -4.25
C GLN A 141 1.27 14.36 -2.97
N ALA A 142 0.40 13.95 -2.06
CA ALA A 142 0.19 14.63 -0.79
C ALA A 142 1.37 14.41 0.18
N CYS A 143 1.84 13.17 0.33
CA CYS A 143 2.90 12.83 1.28
C CYS A 143 4.28 13.37 0.88
N VAL A 144 4.54 13.55 -0.42
CA VAL A 144 5.85 14.07 -0.87
C VAL A 144 6.04 15.56 -0.53
N GLN A 145 4.97 16.34 -0.36
CA GLN A 145 5.06 17.76 -0.02
C GLN A 145 5.83 18.02 1.28
N PRO A 146 5.45 17.42 2.44
CA PRO A 146 6.23 17.56 3.66
C PRO A 146 7.64 16.95 3.53
N MET A 147 7.83 15.88 2.75
CA MET A 147 9.17 15.30 2.51
C MET A 147 10.07 16.29 1.76
N LEU A 148 9.55 17.01 0.77
CA LEU A 148 10.28 18.05 0.06
C LEU A 148 10.65 19.21 0.98
N ALA A 149 9.71 19.67 1.80
CA ALA A 149 9.97 20.72 2.80
C ALA A 149 11.04 20.32 3.82
N GLN A 150 11.11 19.03 4.18
CA GLN A 150 12.12 18.45 5.07
C GLN A 150 13.46 18.16 4.38
N GLY A 151 13.50 18.22 3.03
CA GLY A 151 14.65 17.90 2.21
C GLY A 151 14.95 16.41 2.04
N LYS A 152 14.13 15.49 2.58
CA LYS A 152 14.33 14.04 2.46
C LYS A 152 13.05 13.24 2.68
N GLY A 153 12.99 12.05 2.05
CA GLY A 153 11.88 11.11 2.21
C GLY A 153 12.16 9.76 1.57
N SER A 154 11.37 8.76 1.93
CA SER A 154 11.41 7.43 1.34
C SER A 154 10.01 6.94 1.02
N ILE A 155 9.76 6.65 -0.24
CA ILE A 155 8.47 6.15 -0.74
C ILE A 155 8.67 4.72 -1.21
N ILE A 156 7.83 3.81 -0.72
CA ILE A 156 7.84 2.39 -1.06
C ILE A 156 6.47 2.04 -1.62
N ASN A 157 6.43 1.63 -2.86
CA ASN A 157 5.21 1.22 -3.54
C ASN A 157 5.13 -0.30 -3.60
N ILE A 158 4.10 -0.91 -3.05
CA ILE A 158 3.95 -2.37 -3.11
C ILE A 158 3.51 -2.80 -4.51
N CYS A 159 4.49 -3.22 -5.30
CA CYS A 159 4.32 -3.77 -6.63
C CYS A 159 4.04 -5.29 -6.58
N SER A 160 4.28 -5.97 -7.66
CA SER A 160 4.13 -7.42 -7.79
C SER A 160 5.02 -7.94 -8.93
N THR A 161 5.42 -9.21 -8.87
CA THR A 161 5.97 -9.92 -10.03
C THR A 161 5.02 -9.90 -11.23
N TYR A 162 3.71 -9.81 -10.98
CA TYR A 162 2.71 -9.64 -12.03
C TYR A 162 2.65 -8.22 -12.63
N GLY A 163 3.40 -7.28 -12.10
CA GLY A 163 3.68 -6.00 -12.76
C GLY A 163 4.81 -6.08 -13.80
N LEU A 164 5.59 -7.16 -13.77
CA LEU A 164 6.65 -7.44 -14.74
C LEU A 164 6.21 -8.47 -15.78
N ASN A 165 5.48 -9.49 -15.32
CA ASN A 165 5.05 -10.63 -16.15
C ASN A 165 3.55 -10.86 -15.98
N GLY A 166 2.88 -11.35 -17.02
CA GLY A 166 1.52 -11.85 -16.91
C GLY A 166 1.44 -13.07 -16.00
N PRO A 167 0.34 -13.23 -15.23
CA PRO A 167 0.14 -14.43 -14.41
C PRO A 167 -0.07 -15.67 -15.28
N ASP A 168 0.57 -16.76 -14.92
CA ASP A 168 0.24 -18.06 -15.51
C ASP A 168 -1.14 -18.50 -15.01
N GLN A 169 -2.14 -18.40 -15.85
CA GLN A 169 -3.51 -18.73 -15.49
C GLN A 169 -3.74 -20.23 -15.23
N ARG A 170 -2.76 -21.10 -15.54
CA ARG A 170 -2.82 -22.55 -15.26
C ARG A 170 -2.74 -22.84 -13.77
N ILE A 171 -2.10 -21.98 -12.96
CA ILE A 171 -2.02 -22.16 -11.50
C ILE A 171 -3.38 -22.06 -10.80
N TYR A 172 -4.40 -21.52 -11.48
CA TYR A 172 -5.78 -21.43 -10.98
C TYR A 172 -6.64 -22.63 -11.40
N VAL A 173 -6.02 -23.74 -11.79
CA VAL A 173 -6.65 -25.02 -12.09
C VAL A 173 -6.21 -26.03 -11.03
N ARG A 174 -7.15 -26.69 -10.36
CA ARG A 174 -6.89 -27.74 -9.38
C ARG A 174 -6.40 -29.02 -10.06
N ALA A 175 -5.87 -29.95 -9.25
CA ALA A 175 -5.38 -31.24 -9.74
C ALA A 175 -6.48 -32.09 -10.41
N ASP A 176 -7.74 -31.91 -10.05
CA ASP A 176 -8.92 -32.54 -10.66
C ASP A 176 -9.35 -31.90 -12.00
N GLY A 177 -8.62 -30.88 -12.47
CA GLY A 177 -8.91 -30.13 -13.70
C GLY A 177 -9.91 -29.00 -13.51
N GLN A 178 -10.50 -28.82 -12.32
CA GLN A 178 -11.45 -27.73 -12.07
C GLN A 178 -10.71 -26.37 -12.01
N ARG A 179 -11.16 -25.42 -12.86
CA ARG A 179 -10.72 -24.03 -12.75
C ARG A 179 -11.45 -23.32 -11.63
N VAL A 180 -10.70 -22.68 -10.74
CA VAL A 180 -11.25 -21.99 -9.56
C VAL A 180 -11.28 -20.47 -9.71
N GLY A 181 -10.68 -19.92 -10.78
CA GLY A 181 -10.66 -18.49 -11.07
C GLY A 181 -9.64 -18.12 -12.12
N TYR A 182 -9.50 -16.82 -12.30
CA TYR A 182 -8.41 -16.18 -13.04
C TYR A 182 -7.85 -15.06 -12.19
N LYS A 183 -6.55 -14.77 -12.31
CA LYS A 183 -6.04 -13.49 -11.82
C LYS A 183 -6.60 -12.38 -12.72
N PRO A 184 -7.38 -11.44 -12.18
CA PRO A 184 -8.03 -10.42 -13.00
C PRO A 184 -7.04 -9.55 -13.75
N VAL A 185 -7.42 -9.11 -14.95
CA VAL A 185 -6.59 -8.28 -15.82
C VAL A 185 -6.09 -7.00 -15.16
N TYR A 186 -6.93 -6.35 -14.35
CA TYR A 186 -6.57 -5.10 -13.68
C TYR A 186 -5.37 -5.23 -12.74
N TYR A 187 -5.16 -6.42 -12.16
CA TYR A 187 -4.08 -6.60 -11.19
C TYR A 187 -2.72 -6.42 -11.87
N THR A 188 -2.49 -7.10 -12.98
CA THR A 188 -1.27 -6.95 -13.79
C THR A 188 -1.11 -5.52 -14.28
N VAL A 189 -2.17 -4.93 -14.83
CA VAL A 189 -2.12 -3.58 -15.41
C VAL A 189 -1.80 -2.53 -14.32
N THR A 190 -2.48 -2.59 -13.18
CA THR A 190 -2.23 -1.62 -12.10
C THR A 190 -0.85 -1.80 -11.48
N LYS A 191 -0.38 -3.03 -11.29
CA LYS A 191 0.97 -3.29 -10.74
C LYS A 191 2.08 -2.90 -11.72
N ALA A 192 1.88 -3.06 -13.02
CA ALA A 192 2.78 -2.51 -14.06
C ALA A 192 2.77 -0.97 -14.04
N GLY A 193 1.59 -0.35 -13.88
CA GLY A 193 1.45 1.10 -13.71
C GLY A 193 2.19 1.63 -12.49
N VAL A 194 2.08 0.94 -11.35
CA VAL A 194 2.83 1.28 -10.12
C VAL A 194 4.34 1.20 -10.34
N LEU A 195 4.82 0.20 -11.07
CA LEU A 195 6.24 0.09 -11.41
C LEU A 195 6.70 1.26 -12.30
N GLY A 196 5.91 1.61 -13.33
CA GLY A 196 6.17 2.77 -14.19
C GLY A 196 6.19 4.07 -13.39
N PHE A 197 5.22 4.27 -12.51
CA PHE A 197 5.13 5.42 -11.61
C PHE A 197 6.35 5.52 -10.68
N THR A 198 6.79 4.40 -10.11
CA THR A 198 7.99 4.33 -9.26
C THR A 198 9.24 4.78 -10.02
N LYS A 199 9.45 4.24 -11.24
CA LYS A 199 10.58 4.61 -12.09
C LYS A 199 10.55 6.10 -12.47
N TYR A 200 9.37 6.63 -12.82
CA TYR A 200 9.20 8.03 -13.13
C TYR A 200 9.62 8.91 -11.94
N LEU A 201 9.09 8.65 -10.75
CA LEU A 201 9.38 9.46 -9.57
C LEU A 201 10.84 9.31 -9.11
N ALA A 202 11.42 8.12 -9.19
CA ALA A 202 12.83 7.92 -8.87
C ALA A 202 13.75 8.77 -9.78
N ALA A 203 13.41 8.86 -11.07
CA ALA A 203 14.12 9.74 -12.01
C ALA A 203 13.81 11.22 -11.77
N TYR A 204 12.55 11.57 -11.49
CA TYR A 204 12.11 12.95 -11.26
C TYR A 204 12.78 13.58 -10.04
N TYR A 205 12.96 12.80 -8.97
CA TYR A 205 13.63 13.25 -7.74
C TYR A 205 15.14 12.94 -7.72
N ALA A 206 15.73 12.53 -8.85
CA ALA A 206 17.18 12.33 -8.95
C ALA A 206 17.93 13.61 -8.54
N GLY A 207 19.00 13.45 -7.76
CA GLY A 207 19.76 14.58 -7.20
C GLY A 207 19.17 15.17 -5.91
N THR A 208 18.01 14.71 -5.45
CA THR A 208 17.45 15.01 -4.12
C THR A 208 17.67 13.86 -3.13
N GLN A 209 17.25 14.04 -1.88
CA GLN A 209 17.22 12.94 -0.90
C GLN A 209 15.84 12.26 -0.80
N ILE A 210 14.99 12.43 -1.81
CA ILE A 210 13.72 11.70 -1.94
C ILE A 210 14.01 10.41 -2.72
N ARG A 211 13.78 9.27 -2.10
CA ARG A 211 13.97 7.95 -2.72
C ARG A 211 12.61 7.29 -2.96
N VAL A 212 12.45 6.70 -4.13
CA VAL A 212 11.22 5.99 -4.52
C VAL A 212 11.59 4.60 -5.02
N ASN A 213 11.01 3.57 -4.39
CA ASN A 213 11.26 2.16 -4.68
C ASN A 213 9.95 1.36 -4.75
N ALA A 214 10.00 0.15 -5.36
CA ALA A 214 8.89 -0.81 -5.41
C ALA A 214 9.40 -2.22 -5.15
#